data_4ac9bf13e4a438b9de646731ec032919
#
_entry.id   4ac9bf13e4a438b9de646731ec032919
#
_cell.length_a   1.000
_cell.length_b   1.000
_cell.length_c   1.000
_cell.angle_alpha   90.00
_cell.angle_beta   90.00
_cell.angle_gamma   90.00
#
_symmetry.space_group_name_H-M   'P 1'
#
loop_
_entity.id
_entity.type
_entity.pdbx_description
1 polymer ?
#
loop_
_entity_poly.entity_id
_entity_poly.type
_entity_poly.pdbx_seq_one_letter_code
_entity_poly.pdbx_strand_id
1 'polypeptide(L)'
;MIVDYHMHLRDPDERVVHSLEAVERFVVAAAERGVDEIGFSEHVYYFRQTRRVWALDYQTERCVYDLDAYVEVVLEAKRQGMPVKLALEVDYVGEQQDELAALLAPYPWDYLLGSVHWIDGLAVDQQPGLWARASVDEVWRRYFAAVVELASSGHVDVLAHPDLAKIFRMRPDHIEYPALDGVALEISTAGLRKPVGELYPAAAMLEAGPPITLASDAHVPADVGRDFDRAVVHARAAGYETVSVFEGRKARQEPLG
;
A
#
# COMPACT_ATOMS: atom_id res chain seq x y z
N MET A 1 -8.15 1.97 18.10
CA MET A 1 -7.99 2.90 16.95
C MET A 1 -8.19 2.12 15.67
N ILE A 2 -8.94 2.67 14.72
CA ILE A 2 -9.11 2.12 13.37
C ILE A 2 -8.46 3.10 12.40
N VAL A 3 -7.47 2.64 11.64
CA VAL A 3 -6.78 3.45 10.63
C VAL A 3 -6.97 2.86 9.24
N ASP A 4 -6.94 3.70 8.20
CA ASP A 4 -6.94 3.27 6.81
C ASP A 4 -5.76 3.94 6.09
N TYR A 5 -4.67 3.21 5.93
CA TYR A 5 -3.39 3.76 5.51
C TYR A 5 -3.01 3.47 4.06
N HIS A 6 -3.98 2.97 3.27
CA HIS A 6 -3.75 2.79 1.84
C HIS A 6 -4.95 3.30 1.05
N MET A 7 -4.79 4.48 0.45
CA MET A 7 -5.80 5.05 -0.43
C MET A 7 -5.21 6.07 -1.41
N HIS A 8 -5.95 6.26 -2.51
CA HIS A 8 -5.57 7.10 -3.64
C HIS A 8 -6.58 8.24 -3.80
N LEU A 9 -6.07 9.48 -3.95
CA LEU A 9 -6.91 10.66 -4.13
C LEU A 9 -7.54 10.66 -5.53
N ARG A 10 -8.74 10.11 -5.63
CA ARG A 10 -9.53 10.07 -6.87
C ARG A 10 -10.94 10.60 -6.66
N ASP A 11 -11.54 11.06 -7.74
CA ASP A 11 -12.96 11.37 -7.78
C ASP A 11 -13.79 10.12 -8.16
N PRO A 12 -15.15 10.22 -8.10
CA PRO A 12 -16.02 9.12 -8.50
C PRO A 12 -15.86 8.64 -9.96
N ASP A 13 -15.27 9.48 -10.83
CA ASP A 13 -14.96 9.14 -12.22
C ASP A 13 -13.56 8.49 -12.38
N GLU A 14 -12.94 8.10 -11.26
CA GLU A 14 -11.61 7.49 -11.18
C GLU A 14 -10.46 8.38 -11.68
N ARG A 15 -10.69 9.70 -11.78
CA ARG A 15 -9.63 10.65 -12.09
C ARG A 15 -8.80 10.93 -10.85
N VAL A 16 -7.48 10.98 -11.00
CA VAL A 16 -6.58 11.43 -9.94
C VAL A 16 -6.80 12.92 -9.71
N VAL A 17 -7.16 13.29 -8.46
CA VAL A 17 -7.48 14.66 -8.08
C VAL A 17 -6.77 15.03 -6.78
N HIS A 18 -5.65 15.72 -6.89
CA HIS A 18 -4.91 16.22 -5.73
C HIS A 18 -5.47 17.61 -5.35
N SER A 19 -6.58 17.63 -4.61
CA SER A 19 -7.21 18.87 -4.09
C SER A 19 -7.67 18.69 -2.65
N LEU A 20 -7.77 19.80 -1.93
CA LEU A 20 -8.28 19.79 -0.55
C LEU A 20 -9.71 19.27 -0.49
N GLU A 21 -10.56 19.64 -1.46
CA GLU A 21 -11.92 19.14 -1.57
C GLU A 21 -11.98 17.61 -1.73
N ALA A 22 -11.05 17.03 -2.52
CA ALA A 22 -10.95 15.57 -2.62
C ALA A 22 -10.57 14.95 -1.27
N VAL A 23 -9.59 15.51 -0.55
CA VAL A 23 -9.21 15.07 0.80
C VAL A 23 -10.41 15.11 1.74
N GLU A 24 -11.17 16.20 1.78
CA GLU A 24 -12.35 16.36 2.63
C GLU A 24 -13.41 15.25 2.38
N ARG A 25 -13.64 14.87 1.13
CA ARG A 25 -14.58 13.78 0.80
C ARG A 25 -14.14 12.43 1.39
N PHE A 26 -12.84 12.13 1.36
CA PHE A 26 -12.30 10.90 1.98
C PHE A 26 -12.39 10.95 3.50
N VAL A 27 -12.10 12.11 4.12
CA VAL A 27 -12.22 12.31 5.58
C VAL A 27 -13.66 12.14 6.04
N VAL A 28 -14.63 12.68 5.32
CA VAL A 28 -16.06 12.49 5.62
C VAL A 28 -16.45 11.01 5.55
N ALA A 29 -16.05 10.32 4.48
CA ALA A 29 -16.32 8.89 4.32
C ALA A 29 -15.67 8.04 5.42
N ALA A 30 -14.47 8.40 5.86
CA ALA A 30 -13.78 7.76 6.98
C ALA A 30 -14.56 7.91 8.29
N ALA A 31 -14.98 9.14 8.61
CA ALA A 31 -15.75 9.43 9.82
C ALA A 31 -17.09 8.68 9.85
N GLU A 32 -17.78 8.57 8.72
CA GLU A 32 -19.06 7.83 8.59
C GLU A 32 -18.90 6.32 8.88
N ARG A 33 -17.67 5.78 8.74
CA ARG A 33 -17.36 4.37 8.98
C ARG A 33 -16.56 4.10 10.25
N GLY A 34 -16.37 5.13 11.09
CA GLY A 34 -15.63 5.00 12.34
C GLY A 34 -14.13 4.74 12.13
N VAL A 35 -13.57 5.20 11.02
CA VAL A 35 -12.12 5.23 10.80
C VAL A 35 -11.58 6.51 11.43
N ASP A 36 -10.65 6.35 12.37
CA ASP A 36 -10.13 7.44 13.19
C ASP A 36 -9.09 8.30 12.46
N GLU A 37 -8.29 7.68 11.56
CA GLU A 37 -7.22 8.34 10.83
C GLU A 37 -7.01 7.67 9.48
N ILE A 38 -6.76 8.46 8.44
CA ILE A 38 -6.52 7.98 7.08
C ILE A 38 -5.16 8.42 6.55
N GLY A 39 -4.59 7.64 5.62
CA GLY A 39 -3.34 7.98 4.98
C GLY A 39 -3.44 7.96 3.46
N PHE A 40 -3.09 9.08 2.83
CA PHE A 40 -3.02 9.13 1.37
C PHE A 40 -1.67 8.59 0.91
N SER A 41 -1.72 7.57 0.05
CA SER A 41 -0.57 6.83 -0.44
C SER A 41 -0.65 6.66 -1.97
N GLU A 42 -0.67 7.77 -2.70
CA GLU A 42 -0.72 7.73 -4.17
C GLU A 42 0.42 6.89 -4.76
N HIS A 43 0.16 6.30 -5.92
CA HIS A 43 1.21 5.58 -6.65
C HIS A 43 2.37 6.49 -7.02
N VAL A 44 3.57 6.13 -6.62
CA VAL A 44 4.79 6.92 -6.86
C VAL A 44 5.04 7.19 -8.35
N TYR A 45 4.64 6.27 -9.24
CA TYR A 45 4.83 6.44 -10.69
C TYR A 45 3.86 7.44 -11.35
N TYR A 46 2.98 8.09 -10.60
CA TYR A 46 2.17 9.19 -11.13
C TYR A 46 2.92 10.54 -11.16
N PHE A 47 4.06 10.64 -10.48
CA PHE A 47 4.73 11.91 -10.26
C PHE A 47 5.91 12.16 -11.22
N ARG A 48 5.92 13.33 -11.87
CA ARG A 48 6.97 13.74 -12.83
C ARG A 48 8.38 13.67 -12.26
N GLN A 49 8.53 13.96 -10.97
CA GLN A 49 9.82 13.95 -10.27
C GLN A 49 10.46 12.56 -10.25
N THR A 50 9.67 11.49 -10.34
CA THR A 50 10.16 10.10 -10.31
C THR A 50 10.35 9.49 -11.70
N ARG A 51 9.98 10.21 -12.79
CA ARG A 51 9.95 9.67 -14.15
C ARG A 51 11.24 8.95 -14.59
N ARG A 52 12.38 9.40 -14.10
CA ARG A 52 13.69 8.89 -14.52
C ARG A 52 14.01 7.47 -14.02
N VAL A 53 13.32 6.98 -13.02
CA VAL A 53 13.50 5.62 -12.47
C VAL A 53 12.65 4.56 -13.16
N TRP A 54 11.70 4.99 -14.01
CA TRP A 54 10.76 4.07 -14.66
C TRP A 54 11.23 3.65 -16.04
N ALA A 55 11.18 2.34 -16.31
CA ALA A 55 11.57 1.75 -17.58
C ALA A 55 10.37 1.35 -18.46
N LEU A 56 9.18 1.20 -17.89
CA LEU A 56 7.99 0.76 -18.62
C LEU A 56 7.14 1.94 -19.09
N ASP A 57 6.59 1.85 -20.28
CA ASP A 57 5.67 2.85 -20.84
C ASP A 57 4.46 3.06 -19.91
N TYR A 58 3.98 1.99 -19.28
CA TYR A 58 2.87 2.06 -18.31
C TYR A 58 3.10 3.10 -17.21
N GLN A 59 4.28 3.13 -16.58
CA GLN A 59 4.61 4.10 -15.55
C GLN A 59 4.98 5.46 -16.14
N THR A 60 5.84 5.48 -17.19
CA THR A 60 6.35 6.74 -17.74
C THR A 60 5.25 7.61 -18.35
N GLU A 61 4.20 7.03 -18.94
CA GLU A 61 3.04 7.74 -19.47
C GLU A 61 2.15 8.32 -18.35
N ARG A 62 2.20 7.73 -17.15
CA ARG A 62 1.45 8.16 -15.97
C ARG A 62 2.16 9.19 -15.11
N CYS A 63 3.45 9.44 -15.33
CA CYS A 63 4.23 10.48 -14.66
C CYS A 63 3.78 11.89 -15.08
N VAL A 64 2.54 12.26 -14.80
CA VAL A 64 1.93 13.52 -15.27
C VAL A 64 1.59 14.50 -14.14
N TYR A 65 1.58 14.04 -12.90
CA TYR A 65 1.26 14.87 -11.74
C TYR A 65 2.52 15.47 -11.11
N ASP A 66 2.30 16.45 -10.25
CA ASP A 66 3.36 17.14 -9.52
C ASP A 66 3.39 16.64 -8.07
N LEU A 67 4.54 16.10 -7.63
CA LEU A 67 4.70 15.58 -6.28
C LEU A 67 4.61 16.67 -5.23
N ASP A 68 5.19 17.86 -5.52
CA ASP A 68 5.16 18.99 -4.58
C ASP A 68 3.72 19.45 -4.34
N ALA A 69 2.90 19.50 -5.40
CA ALA A 69 1.49 19.85 -5.29
C ALA A 69 0.68 18.82 -4.47
N TYR A 70 0.93 17.53 -4.66
CA TYR A 70 0.31 16.46 -3.86
C TYR A 70 0.68 16.59 -2.38
N VAL A 71 1.98 16.74 -2.09
CA VAL A 71 2.49 16.89 -0.73
C VAL A 71 1.86 18.10 -0.05
N GLU A 72 1.83 19.27 -0.74
CA GLU A 72 1.27 20.49 -0.17
C GLU A 72 -0.23 20.36 0.17
N VAL A 73 -1.02 19.68 -0.66
CA VAL A 73 -2.45 19.48 -0.41
C VAL A 73 -2.66 18.65 0.88
N VAL A 74 -1.90 17.56 1.05
CA VAL A 74 -2.06 16.72 2.25
C VAL A 74 -1.54 17.43 3.50
N LEU A 75 -0.43 18.17 3.39
CA LEU A 75 0.08 18.99 4.49
C LEU A 75 -0.90 20.12 4.88
N GLU A 76 -1.57 20.73 3.90
CA GLU A 76 -2.61 21.73 4.19
C GLU A 76 -3.79 21.11 4.94
N ALA A 77 -4.25 19.92 4.53
CA ALA A 77 -5.29 19.20 5.26
C ALA A 77 -4.87 18.90 6.71
N LYS A 78 -3.62 18.50 6.92
CA LYS A 78 -3.05 18.32 8.29
C LYS A 78 -3.06 19.64 9.08
N ARG A 79 -2.65 20.78 8.48
CA ARG A 79 -2.68 22.11 9.13
C ARG A 79 -4.08 22.54 9.53
N GLN A 80 -5.08 22.13 8.75
CA GLN A 80 -6.50 22.38 9.08
C GLN A 80 -7.07 21.41 10.13
N GLY A 81 -6.24 20.49 10.66
CA GLY A 81 -6.63 19.56 11.72
C GLY A 81 -7.39 18.32 11.22
N MET A 82 -7.38 18.01 9.93
CA MET A 82 -7.94 16.78 9.41
C MET A 82 -7.08 15.58 9.86
N PRO A 83 -7.69 14.42 10.20
CA PRO A 83 -6.96 13.23 10.66
C PRO A 83 -6.34 12.47 9.48
N VAL A 84 -5.39 13.12 8.81
CA VAL A 84 -4.76 12.59 7.59
C VAL A 84 -3.25 12.43 7.74
N LYS A 85 -2.68 11.46 7.07
CA LYS A 85 -1.25 11.19 6.97
C LYS A 85 -0.78 11.34 5.53
N LEU A 86 0.46 11.83 5.38
CA LEU A 86 1.15 11.96 4.11
C LEU A 86 2.01 10.73 3.85
N ALA A 87 1.69 10.00 2.78
CA ALA A 87 2.41 8.80 2.38
C ALA A 87 2.53 8.67 0.86
N LEU A 88 3.22 7.65 0.40
CA LEU A 88 3.20 7.14 -0.98
C LEU A 88 3.17 5.62 -0.99
N GLU A 89 2.57 5.05 -2.02
CA GLU A 89 2.78 3.68 -2.42
C GLU A 89 3.98 3.62 -3.37
N VAL A 90 5.08 3.08 -2.83
CA VAL A 90 6.40 3.01 -3.47
C VAL A 90 6.57 1.64 -4.09
N ASP A 91 6.53 1.59 -5.42
CA ASP A 91 6.75 0.35 -6.15
C ASP A 91 8.19 -0.15 -6.01
N TYR A 92 8.34 -1.48 -5.94
CA TYR A 92 9.62 -2.14 -6.08
C TYR A 92 10.16 -1.95 -7.51
N VAL A 93 11.38 -1.44 -7.63
CA VAL A 93 12.04 -1.14 -8.90
C VAL A 93 13.43 -1.77 -9.03
N GLY A 94 13.71 -2.78 -8.20
CA GLY A 94 15.00 -3.48 -8.22
C GLY A 94 16.19 -2.52 -8.01
N GLU A 95 17.16 -2.55 -8.93
CA GLU A 95 18.39 -1.76 -8.84
C GLU A 95 18.18 -0.24 -8.74
N GLN A 96 17.02 0.30 -9.14
CA GLN A 96 16.68 1.71 -9.02
C GLN A 96 16.09 2.11 -7.66
N GLN A 97 15.97 1.17 -6.71
CA GLN A 97 15.31 1.41 -5.43
C GLN A 97 16.00 2.51 -4.61
N ASP A 98 17.34 2.53 -4.58
CA ASP A 98 18.11 3.56 -3.86
C ASP A 98 17.94 4.95 -4.52
N GLU A 99 17.88 5.02 -5.84
CA GLU A 99 17.64 6.28 -6.56
C GLU A 99 16.24 6.82 -6.27
N LEU A 100 15.22 5.94 -6.29
CA LEU A 100 13.85 6.32 -5.93
C LEU A 100 13.78 6.81 -4.49
N ALA A 101 14.39 6.10 -3.55
CA ALA A 101 14.44 6.51 -2.15
C ALA A 101 15.12 7.87 -1.97
N ALA A 102 16.23 8.13 -2.68
CA ALA A 102 16.91 9.44 -2.64
C ALA A 102 16.04 10.58 -3.19
N LEU A 103 15.19 10.32 -4.20
CA LEU A 103 14.21 11.30 -4.70
C LEU A 103 13.12 11.63 -3.68
N LEU A 104 12.72 10.65 -2.88
CA LEU A 104 11.65 10.79 -1.90
C LEU A 104 12.14 11.34 -0.55
N ALA A 105 13.42 11.21 -0.23
CA ALA A 105 14.01 11.60 1.06
C ALA A 105 13.77 13.05 1.49
N PRO A 106 13.68 14.06 0.60
CA PRO A 106 13.44 15.45 1.01
C PRO A 106 12.05 15.75 1.56
N TYR A 107 11.08 14.87 1.37
CA TYR A 107 9.68 15.10 1.73
C TYR A 107 9.35 14.62 3.15
N PRO A 108 8.43 15.28 3.86
CA PRO A 108 8.11 14.96 5.26
C PRO A 108 7.06 13.84 5.39
N TRP A 109 7.38 12.66 4.89
CA TRP A 109 6.49 11.50 4.94
C TRP A 109 6.14 11.11 6.37
N ASP A 110 4.89 10.75 6.60
CA ASP A 110 4.48 10.08 7.83
C ASP A 110 4.85 8.59 7.78
N TYR A 111 4.72 7.97 6.60
CA TYR A 111 5.18 6.61 6.29
C TYR A 111 5.29 6.42 4.76
N LEU A 112 5.96 5.35 4.36
CA LEU A 112 5.99 4.89 2.97
C LEU A 112 5.52 3.43 2.90
N LEU A 113 4.53 3.16 2.04
CA LEU A 113 4.11 1.81 1.68
C LEU A 113 5.02 1.26 0.60
N GLY A 114 5.44 0.00 0.72
CA GLY A 114 6.17 -0.70 -0.32
C GLY A 114 5.29 -1.72 -1.03
N SER A 115 5.20 -1.69 -2.34
CA SER A 115 4.41 -2.61 -3.15
C SER A 115 5.23 -3.30 -4.22
N VAL A 116 4.82 -4.52 -4.60
CA VAL A 116 5.43 -5.27 -5.70
C VAL A 116 4.37 -5.56 -6.75
N HIS A 117 4.23 -4.65 -7.72
CA HIS A 117 3.31 -4.81 -8.84
C HIS A 117 3.98 -5.38 -10.09
N TRP A 118 5.29 -5.19 -10.25
CA TRP A 118 6.06 -5.65 -11.41
C TRP A 118 7.30 -6.42 -10.99
N ILE A 119 7.59 -7.47 -11.75
CA ILE A 119 8.82 -8.26 -11.65
C ILE A 119 9.39 -8.39 -13.05
N ASP A 120 10.64 -7.92 -13.25
CA ASP A 120 11.33 -7.89 -14.56
C ASP A 120 10.45 -7.27 -15.66
N GLY A 121 9.75 -6.19 -15.34
CA GLY A 121 8.89 -5.47 -16.29
C GLY A 121 7.56 -6.15 -16.62
N LEU A 122 7.19 -7.22 -15.90
CA LEU A 122 5.93 -7.95 -16.09
C LEU A 122 5.03 -7.77 -14.86
N ALA A 123 3.78 -7.38 -15.09
CA ALA A 123 2.81 -7.18 -14.02
C ALA A 123 2.45 -8.50 -13.32
N VAL A 124 2.34 -8.46 -12.00
CA VAL A 124 1.88 -9.56 -11.13
C VAL A 124 0.36 -9.58 -11.03
N ASP A 125 -0.25 -8.41 -10.99
CA ASP A 125 -1.67 -8.16 -10.77
C ASP A 125 -2.50 -7.99 -12.06
N GLN A 126 -1.87 -8.17 -13.23
CA GLN A 126 -2.52 -8.12 -14.55
C GLN A 126 -2.24 -9.39 -15.34
N GLN A 127 -3.24 -9.82 -16.15
CA GLN A 127 -3.08 -10.94 -17.05
C GLN A 127 -3.05 -10.43 -18.51
N PRO A 128 -2.17 -11.03 -19.37
CA PRO A 128 -1.32 -12.20 -19.10
C PRO A 128 -0.09 -11.95 -18.22
N GLY A 129 0.47 -10.74 -18.16
CA GLY A 129 1.58 -10.35 -17.28
C GLY A 129 2.67 -11.42 -17.06
N LEU A 130 3.19 -11.50 -15.84
CA LEU A 130 4.19 -12.48 -15.44
C LEU A 130 3.69 -13.93 -15.55
N TRP A 131 2.39 -14.16 -15.35
CA TRP A 131 1.73 -15.47 -15.36
C TRP A 131 1.78 -16.19 -16.70
N ALA A 132 1.97 -15.47 -17.81
CA ALA A 132 2.16 -16.05 -19.13
C ALA A 132 3.62 -16.47 -19.44
N ARG A 133 4.55 -16.11 -18.55
CA ARG A 133 6.00 -16.24 -18.78
C ARG A 133 6.71 -17.17 -17.80
N ALA A 134 6.07 -17.53 -16.70
CA ALA A 134 6.65 -18.36 -15.66
C ALA A 134 5.62 -19.33 -15.07
N SER A 135 6.09 -20.42 -14.48
CA SER A 135 5.23 -21.33 -13.72
C SER A 135 4.71 -20.64 -12.43
N VAL A 136 3.64 -21.19 -11.86
CA VAL A 136 3.07 -20.67 -10.61
C VAL A 136 4.12 -20.62 -9.50
N ASP A 137 4.90 -21.69 -9.30
CA ASP A 137 5.96 -21.74 -8.30
C ASP A 137 7.02 -20.67 -8.53
N GLU A 138 7.42 -20.45 -9.79
CA GLU A 138 8.42 -19.45 -10.14
C GLU A 138 7.90 -18.02 -9.93
N VAL A 139 6.62 -17.74 -10.24
CA VAL A 139 5.99 -16.44 -9.95
C VAL A 139 6.03 -16.16 -8.46
N TRP A 140 5.61 -17.10 -7.61
CA TRP A 140 5.59 -16.91 -6.16
C TRP A 140 6.99 -16.76 -5.58
N ARG A 141 7.94 -17.57 -6.02
CA ARG A 141 9.33 -17.47 -5.58
C ARG A 141 9.93 -16.09 -5.91
N ARG A 142 9.74 -15.60 -7.13
CA ARG A 142 10.26 -14.28 -7.56
C ARG A 142 9.53 -13.15 -6.85
N TYR A 143 8.23 -13.28 -6.66
CA TYR A 143 7.42 -12.31 -5.94
C TYR A 143 7.93 -12.13 -4.50
N PHE A 144 8.07 -13.23 -3.76
CA PHE A 144 8.57 -13.13 -2.38
C PHE A 144 10.04 -12.72 -2.29
N ALA A 145 10.86 -13.03 -3.27
CA ALA A 145 12.23 -12.50 -3.32
C ALA A 145 12.22 -10.97 -3.41
N ALA A 146 11.38 -10.38 -4.27
CA ALA A 146 11.22 -8.92 -4.37
C ALA A 146 10.61 -8.31 -3.09
N VAL A 147 9.63 -8.96 -2.47
CA VAL A 147 9.05 -8.52 -1.19
C VAL A 147 10.09 -8.47 -0.08
N VAL A 148 10.93 -9.52 0.04
CA VAL A 148 12.01 -9.57 1.04
C VAL A 148 13.07 -8.51 0.78
N GLU A 149 13.46 -8.31 -0.47
CA GLU A 149 14.42 -7.27 -0.85
C GLU A 149 13.89 -5.89 -0.49
N LEU A 150 12.63 -5.58 -0.84
CA LEU A 150 11.99 -4.32 -0.51
C LEU A 150 11.88 -4.11 1.01
N ALA A 151 11.45 -5.13 1.77
CA ALA A 151 11.37 -5.08 3.23
C ALA A 151 12.73 -4.79 3.87
N SER A 152 13.79 -5.43 3.37
CA SER A 152 15.15 -5.32 3.90
C SER A 152 15.85 -4.02 3.51
N SER A 153 15.32 -3.27 2.55
CA SER A 153 15.95 -2.04 2.03
C SER A 153 15.99 -0.89 3.04
N GLY A 154 15.08 -0.86 4.03
CA GLY A 154 14.88 0.27 4.93
C GLY A 154 14.23 1.50 4.28
N HIS A 155 13.79 1.39 3.03
CA HIS A 155 13.18 2.50 2.28
C HIS A 155 11.68 2.65 2.54
N VAL A 156 11.02 1.60 3.00
CA VAL A 156 9.59 1.56 3.28
C VAL A 156 9.30 1.21 4.74
N ASP A 157 8.16 1.60 5.25
CA ASP A 157 7.74 1.41 6.64
C ASP A 157 6.66 0.33 6.76
N VAL A 158 5.90 0.11 5.69
CA VAL A 158 4.80 -0.84 5.59
C VAL A 158 4.88 -1.57 4.26
N LEU A 159 4.59 -2.86 4.22
CA LEU A 159 4.39 -3.60 2.97
C LEU A 159 2.90 -3.64 2.63
N ALA A 160 2.57 -3.08 1.47
CA ALA A 160 1.24 -3.10 0.88
C ALA A 160 0.91 -4.49 0.34
N HIS A 161 -0.31 -4.98 0.57
CA HIS A 161 -0.83 -6.27 0.06
C HIS A 161 0.28 -7.33 -0.17
N PRO A 162 1.02 -7.74 0.89
CA PRO A 162 2.33 -8.40 0.76
C PRO A 162 2.30 -9.81 0.15
N ASP A 163 1.13 -10.36 -0.11
CA ASP A 163 0.93 -11.60 -0.86
C ASP A 163 0.03 -11.41 -2.10
N LEU A 164 0.17 -10.27 -2.80
CA LEU A 164 -0.59 -9.92 -4.01
C LEU A 164 -0.54 -11.01 -5.10
N ALA A 165 0.52 -11.81 -5.15
CA ALA A 165 0.63 -12.92 -6.09
C ALA A 165 -0.57 -13.88 -6.04
N LYS A 166 -1.35 -13.95 -4.97
CA LYS A 166 -2.56 -14.78 -4.90
C LYS A 166 -3.77 -14.22 -5.68
N ILE A 167 -3.68 -13.00 -6.23
CA ILE A 167 -4.81 -12.24 -6.81
C ILE A 167 -5.67 -13.05 -7.79
N PHE A 168 -5.08 -13.92 -8.61
CA PHE A 168 -5.77 -14.75 -9.59
C PHE A 168 -6.08 -16.18 -9.09
N ARG A 169 -5.94 -16.44 -7.78
CA ARG A 169 -6.11 -17.78 -7.16
C ARG A 169 -5.12 -18.83 -7.64
N MET A 170 -4.09 -18.45 -8.38
CA MET A 170 -3.02 -19.34 -8.81
C MET A 170 -2.01 -19.47 -7.68
N ARG A 171 -1.89 -20.67 -7.10
CA ARG A 171 -1.04 -20.95 -5.95
C ARG A 171 -0.24 -22.22 -6.18
N PRO A 172 1.02 -22.28 -5.71
CA PRO A 172 1.75 -23.54 -5.60
C PRO A 172 1.07 -24.47 -4.59
N ASP A 173 1.40 -25.75 -4.64
CA ASP A 173 0.90 -26.74 -3.68
C ASP A 173 1.32 -26.42 -2.24
N HIS A 174 2.49 -25.79 -2.08
CA HIS A 174 3.02 -25.34 -0.81
C HIS A 174 3.57 -23.91 -0.93
N ILE A 175 3.17 -23.04 0.00
CA ILE A 175 3.63 -21.64 0.05
C ILE A 175 4.51 -21.47 1.30
N GLU A 176 5.78 -21.14 1.09
CA GLU A 176 6.67 -20.70 2.15
C GLU A 176 6.59 -19.18 2.26
N TYR A 177 5.89 -18.69 3.30
CA TYR A 177 5.83 -17.26 3.57
C TYR A 177 7.13 -16.78 4.20
N PRO A 178 7.74 -15.69 3.68
CA PRO A 178 8.99 -15.18 4.23
C PRO A 178 8.76 -14.54 5.60
N ALA A 179 9.76 -14.65 6.48
CA ALA A 179 9.84 -13.79 7.65
C ALA A 179 10.21 -12.37 7.20
N LEU A 180 9.48 -11.38 7.69
CA LEU A 180 9.63 -9.97 7.32
C LEU A 180 9.87 -9.15 8.58
N ASP A 181 11.11 -8.75 8.78
CA ASP A 181 11.53 -7.98 9.94
C ASP A 181 11.65 -6.49 9.60
N GLY A 182 11.38 -5.63 10.57
CA GLY A 182 11.63 -4.18 10.47
C GLY A 182 10.58 -3.38 9.71
N VAL A 183 9.54 -4.02 9.18
CA VAL A 183 8.42 -3.39 8.47
C VAL A 183 7.09 -3.84 9.06
N ALA A 184 6.06 -3.00 8.96
CA ALA A 184 4.69 -3.43 9.22
C ALA A 184 4.07 -4.09 7.98
N LEU A 185 3.06 -4.94 8.18
CA LEU A 185 2.24 -5.47 7.09
C LEU A 185 0.87 -4.80 7.10
N GLU A 186 0.38 -4.40 5.94
CA GLU A 186 -1.01 -3.99 5.86
C GLU A 186 -1.93 -5.20 5.83
N ILE A 187 -3.01 -5.15 6.62
CA ILE A 187 -4.17 -6.02 6.41
C ILE A 187 -5.13 -5.29 5.49
N SER A 188 -5.12 -5.69 4.21
CA SER A 188 -5.87 -5.01 3.17
C SER A 188 -7.17 -5.74 2.83
N THR A 189 -8.27 -4.98 2.80
CA THR A 189 -9.57 -5.48 2.39
C THR A 189 -9.76 -5.45 0.86
N ALA A 190 -8.84 -4.85 0.11
CA ALA A 190 -8.91 -4.76 -1.35
C ALA A 190 -9.11 -6.13 -2.02
N GLY A 191 -8.43 -7.16 -1.53
CA GLY A 191 -8.51 -8.51 -2.09
C GLY A 191 -9.91 -9.12 -2.10
N LEU A 192 -10.80 -8.65 -1.21
CA LEU A 192 -12.21 -9.07 -1.19
C LEU A 192 -12.98 -8.64 -2.44
N ARG A 193 -12.50 -7.58 -3.11
CA ARG A 193 -13.07 -7.01 -4.34
C ARG A 193 -12.33 -7.46 -5.61
N LYS A 194 -11.24 -8.21 -5.44
CA LYS A 194 -10.42 -8.77 -6.53
C LYS A 194 -10.81 -10.24 -6.80
N PRO A 195 -10.34 -10.86 -7.90
CA PRO A 195 -10.66 -12.25 -8.22
C PRO A 195 -10.36 -13.25 -7.10
N VAL A 196 -9.36 -12.98 -6.26
CA VAL A 196 -9.01 -13.83 -5.12
C VAL A 196 -10.14 -13.94 -4.10
N GLY A 197 -10.87 -12.86 -3.81
CA GLY A 197 -11.98 -12.81 -2.83
C GLY A 197 -11.54 -13.03 -1.38
N GLU A 198 -10.28 -12.71 -1.05
CA GLU A 198 -9.67 -12.90 0.27
C GLU A 198 -8.99 -11.62 0.74
N LEU A 199 -8.75 -11.48 2.05
CA LEU A 199 -7.92 -10.42 2.61
C LEU A 199 -6.44 -10.63 2.22
N TYR A 200 -5.68 -9.55 2.10
CA TYR A 200 -4.22 -9.56 2.15
C TYR A 200 -3.77 -9.17 3.57
N PRO A 201 -2.70 -9.81 4.10
CA PRO A 201 -2.16 -11.08 3.66
C PRO A 201 -2.96 -12.28 4.15
N ALA A 202 -2.56 -13.48 3.72
CA ALA A 202 -3.04 -14.73 4.32
C ALA A 202 -2.62 -14.83 5.79
N ALA A 203 -3.44 -15.50 6.64
CA ALA A 203 -3.19 -15.62 8.07
C ALA A 203 -1.79 -16.19 8.39
N ALA A 204 -1.31 -17.16 7.60
CA ALA A 204 0.02 -17.75 7.78
C ALA A 204 1.17 -16.73 7.69
N MET A 205 1.00 -15.63 6.96
CA MET A 205 2.01 -14.57 6.89
C MET A 205 2.04 -13.69 8.14
N LEU A 206 0.95 -13.68 8.90
CA LEU A 206 0.83 -12.94 10.16
C LEU A 206 1.37 -13.73 11.37
N GLU A 207 1.54 -15.04 11.25
CA GLU A 207 2.01 -15.92 12.35
C GLU A 207 3.42 -15.57 12.84
N ALA A 208 4.26 -14.96 11.98
CA ALA A 208 5.60 -14.48 12.37
C ALA A 208 5.55 -13.24 13.29
N GLY A 209 4.37 -12.63 13.45
CA GLY A 209 4.12 -11.53 14.37
C GLY A 209 4.69 -10.16 13.96
N PRO A 210 4.87 -9.82 12.67
CA PRO A 210 5.28 -8.46 12.28
C PRO A 210 4.21 -7.46 12.73
N PRO A 211 4.55 -6.18 13.01
CA PRO A 211 3.54 -5.16 13.27
C PRO A 211 2.54 -5.05 12.11
N ILE A 212 1.30 -4.66 12.40
CA ILE A 212 0.28 -4.52 11.35
C ILE A 212 -0.27 -3.10 11.27
N THR A 213 -0.84 -2.75 10.11
CA THR A 213 -1.76 -1.64 9.92
C THR A 213 -2.98 -2.11 9.11
N LEU A 214 -4.03 -1.28 9.00
CA LEU A 214 -5.21 -1.60 8.21
C LEU A 214 -5.23 -0.78 6.92
N ALA A 215 -5.81 -1.36 5.87
CA ALA A 215 -5.87 -0.73 4.56
C ALA A 215 -7.11 -1.16 3.77
N SER A 216 -7.73 -0.19 3.09
CA SER A 216 -8.81 -0.48 2.14
C SER A 216 -8.33 -0.53 0.70
N ASP A 217 -7.21 0.12 0.38
CA ASP A 217 -6.76 0.40 -1.00
C ASP A 217 -7.89 1.11 -1.78
N ALA A 218 -8.44 2.15 -1.10
CA ALA A 218 -9.57 2.90 -1.63
C ALA A 218 -9.13 3.81 -2.78
N HIS A 219 -9.82 3.70 -3.90
CA HIS A 219 -9.65 4.59 -5.05
C HIS A 219 -10.78 5.61 -5.17
N VAL A 220 -11.82 5.46 -4.36
CA VAL A 220 -12.95 6.39 -4.24
C VAL A 220 -13.40 6.48 -2.78
N PRO A 221 -14.00 7.59 -2.33
CA PRO A 221 -14.45 7.75 -0.94
C PRO A 221 -15.37 6.61 -0.46
N ALA A 222 -16.17 6.04 -1.37
CA ALA A 222 -17.06 4.93 -1.05
C ALA A 222 -16.36 3.63 -0.60
N ASP A 223 -15.08 3.49 -0.83
CA ASP A 223 -14.32 2.29 -0.45
C ASP A 223 -13.47 2.48 0.82
N VAL A 224 -13.36 3.70 1.37
CA VAL A 224 -12.63 3.98 2.61
C VAL A 224 -13.18 3.13 3.76
N GLY A 225 -12.34 2.40 4.48
CA GLY A 225 -12.73 1.55 5.61
C GLY A 225 -13.68 0.41 5.26
N ARG A 226 -13.88 0.10 3.99
CA ARG A 226 -14.81 -0.94 3.55
C ARG A 226 -14.36 -2.32 4.02
N ASP A 227 -15.30 -3.11 4.58
CA ASP A 227 -15.06 -4.45 5.11
C ASP A 227 -14.05 -4.50 6.28
N PHE A 228 -13.83 -3.39 7.02
CA PHE A 228 -12.86 -3.35 8.12
C PHE A 228 -13.24 -4.19 9.33
N ASP A 229 -14.52 -4.49 9.54
CA ASP A 229 -14.96 -5.51 10.47
C ASP A 229 -14.29 -6.87 10.23
N ARG A 230 -14.13 -7.26 8.95
CA ARG A 230 -13.43 -8.48 8.54
C ARG A 230 -11.92 -8.39 8.76
N ALA A 231 -11.31 -7.22 8.49
CA ALA A 231 -9.89 -6.99 8.72
C ALA A 231 -9.55 -7.07 10.22
N VAL A 232 -10.37 -6.46 11.09
CA VAL A 232 -10.21 -6.51 12.54
C VAL A 232 -10.37 -7.94 13.07
N VAL A 233 -11.38 -8.68 12.60
CA VAL A 233 -11.56 -10.09 12.96
C VAL A 233 -10.34 -10.93 12.53
N HIS A 234 -9.81 -10.69 11.34
CA HIS A 234 -8.63 -11.37 10.83
C HIS A 234 -7.37 -11.06 11.66
N ALA A 235 -7.15 -9.80 12.01
CA ALA A 235 -6.06 -9.38 12.87
C ALA A 235 -6.15 -10.04 14.26
N ARG A 236 -7.32 -9.98 14.90
CA ARG A 236 -7.54 -10.59 16.24
C ARG A 236 -7.40 -12.11 16.22
N ALA A 237 -7.84 -12.77 15.15
CA ALA A 237 -7.65 -14.23 15.00
C ALA A 237 -6.17 -14.62 14.88
N ALA A 238 -5.32 -13.73 14.36
CA ALA A 238 -3.86 -13.88 14.32
C ALA A 238 -3.16 -13.40 15.63
N GLY A 239 -3.91 -12.97 16.65
CA GLY A 239 -3.39 -12.59 17.97
C GLY A 239 -3.03 -11.11 18.14
N TYR A 240 -3.39 -10.23 17.19
CA TYR A 240 -3.10 -8.81 17.30
C TYR A 240 -4.12 -8.08 18.18
N GLU A 241 -3.60 -7.29 19.14
CA GLU A 241 -4.36 -6.39 20.01
C GLU A 241 -4.06 -4.92 19.68
N THR A 242 -3.07 -4.65 18.85
CA THR A 242 -2.62 -3.30 18.50
C THR A 242 -2.49 -3.14 16.99
N VAL A 243 -2.53 -1.89 16.54
CA VAL A 243 -2.28 -1.45 15.17
C VAL A 243 -1.17 -0.42 15.16
N SER A 244 -0.32 -0.44 14.13
CA SER A 244 0.72 0.56 13.94
C SER A 244 0.14 1.83 13.38
N VAL A 245 0.51 2.96 13.98
CA VAL A 245 0.26 4.31 13.48
C VAL A 245 1.59 5.04 13.32
N PHE A 246 1.64 5.99 12.39
CA PHE A 246 2.90 6.58 11.95
C PHE A 246 2.89 8.10 12.05
N GLU A 247 4.07 8.68 12.37
CA GLU A 247 4.35 10.11 12.30
C GLU A 247 5.83 10.31 11.98
N GLY A 248 6.15 11.00 10.88
CA GLY A 248 7.52 11.27 10.47
C GLY A 248 8.36 9.99 10.34
N ARG A 249 7.80 8.94 9.76
CA ARG A 249 8.38 7.58 9.57
C ARG A 249 8.73 6.86 10.88
N LYS A 250 8.01 7.18 11.95
CA LYS A 250 8.15 6.48 13.23
C LYS A 250 6.85 5.83 13.60
N ALA A 251 6.90 4.51 13.75
CA ALA A 251 5.74 3.74 14.19
C ALA A 251 5.55 3.82 15.71
N ARG A 252 4.29 3.85 16.14
CA ARG A 252 3.86 3.56 17.52
C ARG A 252 2.68 2.61 17.47
N GLN A 253 2.46 1.87 18.56
CA GLN A 253 1.36 0.93 18.67
C GLN A 253 0.19 1.57 19.39
N GLU A 254 -1.00 1.44 18.82
CA GLU A 254 -2.27 1.85 19.42
C GLU A 254 -3.19 0.63 19.58
N PRO A 255 -4.06 0.60 20.60
CA PRO A 255 -5.03 -0.47 20.71
C PRO A 255 -5.89 -0.59 19.46
N LEU A 256 -6.03 -1.81 18.93
CA LEU A 256 -6.89 -2.09 17.79
C LEU A 256 -8.36 -1.97 18.21
N GLY A 257 -9.11 -1.15 17.50
CA GLY A 257 -10.53 -0.85 17.76
C GLY A 257 -11.49 -1.99 17.52
#